data_984f17f87d00ec4650d19ea2772d46f8
#
_entry.id   984f17f87d00ec4650d19ea2772d46f8
#
_cell.length_a   1.000
_cell.length_b   1.000
_cell.length_c   1.000
_cell.angle_alpha   90.00
_cell.angle_beta   90.00
_cell.angle_gamma   90.00
#
_symmetry.space_group_name_H-M   'P 1'
#
loop_
_entity.id
_entity.type
_entity.pdbx_description
1 polymer ?
#
loop_
_entity_poly.entity_id
_entity_poly.type
_entity_poly.pdbx_seq_one_letter_code
_entity_poly.pdbx_strand_id
1 'polypeptide(L)'
;FYIMQLGTIADLRDNMENPFGVLPFPMRDEAQDYYTCCMEATAQAMCIPQTAAANRDVIGDVIEAMAIYSDAYLTNAYYDTTLKGKIARDEDTTEMLDLLTANRTFDYATCYGSWQVYNQYLSSVQKNGAEQLASMTEKIQDKFNEKAAAAGEALRNVQN
;
A
#
# COMPACT_ATOMS: atom_id res chain seq x y z
N PHE A 1 7.56 -15.77 -12.12
CA PHE A 1 6.83 -14.83 -11.26
C PHE A 1 7.76 -13.69 -10.85
N TYR A 2 7.27 -12.46 -10.94
CA TYR A 2 7.98 -11.27 -10.51
C TYR A 2 7.07 -10.45 -9.61
N ILE A 3 7.56 -10.10 -8.42
CA ILE A 3 6.84 -9.27 -7.45
C ILE A 3 7.29 -7.84 -7.64
N MET A 4 6.34 -6.95 -7.92
CA MET A 4 6.64 -5.56 -8.25
C MET A 4 5.52 -4.61 -7.81
N GLN A 5 5.83 -3.33 -7.84
CA GLN A 5 4.84 -2.28 -7.63
C GLN A 5 3.94 -2.14 -8.86
N LEU A 6 2.66 -1.90 -8.64
CA LEU A 6 1.69 -1.73 -9.72
C LEU A 6 2.08 -0.61 -10.70
N GLY A 7 2.68 0.47 -10.19
CA GLY A 7 3.15 1.59 -11.02
C GLY A 7 4.23 1.25 -12.04
N THR A 8 5.00 0.18 -11.83
CA THR A 8 6.09 -0.23 -12.73
C THR A 8 5.62 -1.17 -13.86
N ILE A 9 4.34 -1.54 -13.89
CA ILE A 9 3.77 -2.41 -14.93
C ILE A 9 3.92 -1.77 -16.32
N ALA A 10 3.76 -0.45 -16.42
CA ALA A 10 3.90 0.26 -17.69
C ALA A 10 5.29 0.06 -18.30
N ASP A 11 6.35 0.21 -17.49
CA ASP A 11 7.73 0.01 -17.92
C ASP A 11 7.98 -1.44 -18.35
N LEU A 12 7.37 -2.39 -17.64
CA LEU A 12 7.48 -3.80 -18.00
C LEU A 12 6.80 -4.08 -19.34
N ARG A 13 5.63 -3.49 -19.59
CA ARG A 13 4.90 -3.65 -20.84
C ARG A 13 5.65 -3.08 -22.04
N ASP A 14 6.32 -1.95 -21.87
CA ASP A 14 7.10 -1.32 -22.94
C ASP A 14 8.35 -2.12 -23.32
N ASN A 15 8.88 -2.92 -22.40
CA ASN A 15 10.11 -3.69 -22.57
C ASN A 15 9.89 -5.19 -22.81
N MET A 16 8.66 -5.69 -22.72
CA MET A 16 8.34 -7.12 -22.92
C MET A 16 7.41 -7.33 -24.11
N GLU A 17 7.87 -8.13 -25.08
CA GLU A 17 7.06 -8.58 -26.21
C GLU A 17 6.03 -9.63 -25.80
N ASN A 18 6.42 -10.52 -24.88
CA ASN A 18 5.55 -11.61 -24.42
C ASN A 18 4.41 -11.06 -23.54
N PRO A 19 3.18 -11.60 -23.68
CA PRO A 19 2.09 -11.25 -22.79
C PRO A 19 2.39 -11.75 -21.37
N PHE A 20 1.94 -10.98 -20.38
CA PHE A 20 1.96 -11.36 -18.97
C PHE A 20 0.65 -10.95 -18.31
N GLY A 21 0.22 -11.71 -17.34
CA GLY A 21 -0.92 -11.39 -16.48
C GLY A 21 -0.49 -10.71 -15.19
N VAL A 22 -1.42 -10.02 -14.56
CA VAL A 22 -1.27 -9.40 -13.25
C VAL A 22 -2.14 -10.17 -12.26
N LEU A 23 -1.59 -10.50 -11.11
CA LEU A 23 -2.30 -11.22 -10.07
C LEU A 23 -2.10 -10.51 -8.72
N PRO A 24 -3.11 -10.49 -7.85
CA PRO A 24 -2.94 -10.08 -6.47
C PRO A 24 -2.04 -11.07 -5.72
N PHE A 25 -1.49 -10.63 -4.60
CA PHE A 25 -0.89 -11.57 -3.65
C PHE A 25 -1.94 -12.59 -3.20
N PRO A 26 -1.55 -13.89 -3.07
CA PRO A 26 -2.48 -14.89 -2.57
C PRO A 26 -2.93 -14.55 -1.15
N MET A 27 -4.15 -14.92 -0.83
CA MET A 27 -4.65 -14.86 0.55
C MET A 27 -3.83 -15.80 1.44
N ARG A 28 -3.61 -15.41 2.67
CA ARG A 28 -2.85 -16.19 3.65
C ARG A 28 -3.53 -17.50 3.99
N ASP A 29 -4.84 -17.43 4.22
CA ASP A 29 -5.71 -18.54 4.59
C ASP A 29 -7.17 -18.19 4.26
N GLU A 30 -8.08 -19.15 4.50
CA GLU A 30 -9.52 -19.00 4.23
C GLU A 30 -10.23 -18.01 5.17
N ALA A 31 -9.57 -17.56 6.26
CA ALA A 31 -10.12 -16.56 7.16
C ALA A 31 -9.86 -15.13 6.67
N GLN A 32 -9.10 -14.95 5.63
CA GLN A 32 -8.90 -13.66 4.99
C GLN A 32 -10.03 -13.41 3.99
N ASP A 33 -10.85 -12.39 4.23
CA ASP A 33 -12.08 -12.14 3.47
C ASP A 33 -11.82 -11.54 2.07
N TYR A 34 -10.65 -10.93 1.84
CA TYR A 34 -10.32 -10.25 0.57
C TYR A 34 -8.82 -10.25 0.28
N TYR A 35 -8.48 -10.10 -0.98
CA TYR A 35 -7.10 -9.86 -1.40
C TYR A 35 -6.65 -8.46 -0.97
N THR A 36 -5.41 -8.34 -0.51
CA THR A 36 -4.85 -7.05 -0.09
C THR A 36 -3.84 -6.54 -1.10
N CYS A 37 -3.87 -5.23 -1.35
CA CYS A 37 -2.85 -4.50 -2.10
C CYS A 37 -2.24 -3.45 -1.17
N CYS A 38 -1.06 -3.73 -0.64
CA CYS A 38 -0.40 -2.83 0.30
C CYS A 38 0.19 -1.62 -0.40
N MET A 39 -0.10 -0.43 0.13
CA MET A 39 0.54 0.81 -0.31
C MET A 39 1.99 0.84 0.18
N GLU A 40 2.88 1.30 -0.69
CA GLU A 40 4.30 1.40 -0.36
C GLU A 40 4.57 2.53 0.65
N ALA A 41 5.64 2.36 1.46
CA ALA A 41 6.07 3.36 2.45
C ALA A 41 6.48 4.71 1.84
N THR A 42 6.82 4.75 0.56
CA THR A 42 7.15 5.96 -0.20
C THR A 42 5.93 6.66 -0.81
N ALA A 43 4.72 6.14 -0.57
CA ALA A 43 3.49 6.79 -1.02
C ALA A 43 3.43 8.21 -0.46
N GLN A 44 3.15 9.18 -1.33
CA GLN A 44 3.07 10.57 -0.94
C GLN A 44 1.83 10.82 -0.07
N ALA A 45 2.00 11.60 0.98
CA ALA A 45 0.92 12.04 1.84
C ALA A 45 0.84 13.58 1.83
N MET A 46 -0.37 14.10 1.88
CA MET A 46 -0.60 15.54 2.06
C MET A 46 -0.57 15.86 3.54
N CYS A 47 0.21 16.87 3.93
CA CYS A 47 0.30 17.33 5.30
C CYS A 47 -0.17 18.79 5.41
N ILE A 48 -0.99 19.07 6.41
CA ILE A 48 -1.41 20.45 6.75
C ILE A 48 -0.56 20.91 7.94
N PRO A 49 0.25 21.98 7.79
CA PRO A 49 1.05 22.48 8.90
C PRO A 49 0.17 23.04 10.00
N GLN A 50 0.58 22.87 11.25
CA GLN A 50 -0.17 23.37 12.41
C GLN A 50 -0.36 24.91 12.39
N THR A 51 0.57 25.64 11.78
CA THR A 51 0.47 27.09 11.57
C THR A 51 -0.69 27.52 10.68
N ALA A 52 -1.27 26.60 9.90
CA ALA A 52 -2.44 26.84 9.06
C ALA A 52 -3.77 26.57 9.77
N ALA A 53 -3.77 26.36 11.08
CA ALA A 53 -4.96 25.99 11.86
C ALA A 53 -6.13 26.99 11.72
N ALA A 54 -5.84 28.27 11.54
CA ALA A 54 -6.87 29.32 11.32
C ALA A 54 -7.67 29.13 10.03
N ASN A 55 -7.12 28.42 9.02
CA ASN A 55 -7.75 28.18 7.73
C ASN A 55 -8.18 26.71 7.55
N ARG A 56 -8.26 25.94 8.64
CA ARG A 56 -8.49 24.49 8.59
C ARG A 56 -9.73 24.11 7.79
N ASP A 57 -10.83 24.81 7.98
CA ASP A 57 -12.10 24.50 7.34
C ASP A 57 -12.01 24.71 5.82
N VAL A 58 -11.45 25.85 5.39
CA VAL A 58 -11.25 26.13 3.94
C VAL A 58 -10.27 25.12 3.32
N ILE A 59 -9.22 24.75 4.04
CA ILE A 59 -8.27 23.72 3.58
C ILE A 59 -8.98 22.37 3.45
N GLY A 60 -9.83 22.01 4.42
CA GLY A 60 -10.65 20.82 4.38
C GLY A 60 -11.55 20.76 3.14
N ASP A 61 -12.30 21.83 2.89
CA ASP A 61 -13.18 21.94 1.72
C ASP A 61 -12.42 21.79 0.39
N VAL A 62 -11.25 22.41 0.30
CA VAL A 62 -10.39 22.28 -0.90
C VAL A 62 -9.88 20.84 -1.08
N ILE A 63 -9.44 20.19 -0.01
CA ILE A 63 -8.97 18.80 -0.09
C ILE A 63 -10.11 17.86 -0.47
N GLU A 64 -11.30 18.05 0.09
CA GLU A 64 -12.48 17.27 -0.26
C GLU A 64 -12.86 17.46 -1.73
N ALA A 65 -12.90 18.71 -2.21
CA ALA A 65 -13.13 18.99 -3.61
C ALA A 65 -12.08 18.33 -4.53
N MET A 66 -10.80 18.40 -4.16
CA MET A 66 -9.73 17.72 -4.89
C MET A 66 -9.93 16.19 -4.92
N ALA A 67 -10.36 15.59 -3.82
CA ALA A 67 -10.64 14.16 -3.75
C ALA A 67 -11.80 13.77 -4.68
N ILE A 68 -12.89 14.51 -4.66
CA ILE A 68 -14.07 14.29 -5.54
C ILE A 68 -13.66 14.39 -7.02
N TYR A 69 -12.94 15.45 -7.40
CA TYR A 69 -12.48 15.62 -8.78
C TYR A 69 -11.46 14.55 -9.18
N SER A 70 -10.58 14.16 -8.26
CA SER A 70 -9.61 13.08 -8.50
C SER A 70 -10.30 11.76 -8.77
N ASP A 71 -11.31 11.42 -7.99
CA ASP A 71 -12.09 10.20 -8.20
C ASP A 71 -12.83 10.23 -9.55
N ALA A 72 -13.50 11.33 -9.85
CA ALA A 72 -14.29 11.46 -11.09
C ALA A 72 -13.46 11.46 -12.38
N TYR A 73 -12.26 12.04 -12.36
CA TYR A 73 -11.46 12.27 -13.57
C TYR A 73 -10.12 11.57 -13.60
N LEU A 74 -9.32 11.66 -12.52
CA LEU A 74 -7.98 11.10 -12.50
C LEU A 74 -8.01 9.57 -12.38
N THR A 75 -8.85 9.05 -11.51
CA THR A 75 -8.97 7.60 -11.28
C THR A 75 -9.40 6.93 -12.59
N ASN A 76 -10.47 7.43 -13.23
CA ASN A 76 -10.95 6.89 -14.49
C ASN A 76 -9.90 7.03 -15.61
N ALA A 77 -9.24 8.19 -15.74
CA ALA A 77 -8.22 8.38 -16.76
C ALA A 77 -7.00 7.46 -16.56
N TYR A 78 -6.55 7.29 -15.34
CA TYR A 78 -5.38 6.46 -15.05
C TYR A 78 -5.71 4.97 -15.12
N TYR A 79 -6.76 4.53 -14.45
CA TYR A 79 -7.10 3.11 -14.37
C TYR A 79 -7.72 2.60 -15.67
N ASP A 80 -8.74 3.26 -16.20
CA ASP A 80 -9.44 2.75 -17.37
C ASP A 80 -8.66 2.98 -18.66
N THR A 81 -8.06 4.16 -18.83
CA THR A 81 -7.35 4.49 -20.07
C THR A 81 -5.92 3.95 -20.06
N THR A 82 -5.20 4.04 -18.96
CA THR A 82 -3.77 3.67 -18.90
C THR A 82 -3.58 2.22 -18.51
N LEU A 83 -4.08 1.81 -17.36
CA LEU A 83 -3.85 0.44 -16.88
C LEU A 83 -4.64 -0.58 -17.65
N LYS A 84 -5.95 -0.41 -17.79
CA LYS A 84 -6.78 -1.37 -18.52
C LYS A 84 -6.61 -1.23 -20.03
N GLY A 85 -6.66 -0.02 -20.56
CA GLY A 85 -6.62 0.19 -22.01
C GLY A 85 -5.28 -0.09 -22.68
N LYS A 86 -4.15 0.20 -22.00
CA LYS A 86 -2.80 0.04 -22.58
C LYS A 86 -2.04 -1.16 -22.05
N ILE A 87 -2.29 -1.56 -20.80
CA ILE A 87 -1.52 -2.58 -20.11
C ILE A 87 -2.21 -3.92 -20.11
N ALA A 88 -3.49 -3.98 -19.77
CA ALA A 88 -4.28 -5.20 -19.82
C ALA A 88 -4.53 -5.58 -21.31
N ARG A 89 -4.17 -6.81 -21.66
CA ARG A 89 -4.41 -7.37 -23.01
C ARG A 89 -5.51 -8.43 -23.01
N ASP A 90 -6.02 -8.75 -21.86
CA ASP A 90 -7.05 -9.75 -21.62
C ASP A 90 -8.01 -9.28 -20.52
N GLU A 91 -9.16 -9.92 -20.49
CA GLU A 91 -10.24 -9.60 -19.55
C GLU A 91 -9.86 -9.97 -18.11
N ASP A 92 -9.15 -11.09 -17.92
CA ASP A 92 -8.71 -11.57 -16.62
C ASP A 92 -7.76 -10.55 -15.94
N THR A 93 -6.80 -10.01 -16.69
CA THR A 93 -5.89 -8.97 -16.20
C THR A 93 -6.67 -7.71 -15.80
N THR A 94 -7.71 -7.34 -16.55
CA THR A 94 -8.57 -6.20 -16.22
C THR A 94 -9.30 -6.41 -14.89
N GLU A 95 -9.89 -7.56 -14.69
CA GLU A 95 -10.57 -7.93 -13.45
C GLU A 95 -9.62 -7.92 -12.26
N MET A 96 -8.41 -8.44 -12.42
CA MET A 96 -7.39 -8.44 -11.36
C MET A 96 -6.91 -7.03 -11.02
N LEU A 97 -6.81 -6.13 -11.99
CA LEU A 97 -6.48 -4.71 -11.73
C LEU A 97 -7.60 -4.01 -10.95
N ASP A 98 -8.87 -4.28 -11.26
CA ASP A 98 -10.01 -3.76 -10.49
C ASP A 98 -9.97 -4.23 -9.04
N LEU A 99 -9.73 -5.51 -8.84
CA LEU A 99 -9.60 -6.11 -7.52
C LEU A 99 -8.46 -5.52 -6.69
N LEU A 100 -7.29 -5.30 -7.31
CA LEU A 100 -6.13 -4.68 -6.67
C LEU A 100 -6.39 -3.22 -6.29
N THR A 101 -7.10 -2.48 -7.15
CA THR A 101 -7.43 -1.07 -6.90
C THR A 101 -8.47 -0.88 -5.80
N ALA A 102 -9.47 -1.75 -5.77
CA ALA A 102 -10.54 -1.70 -4.76
C ALA A 102 -10.01 -2.05 -3.35
N ASN A 103 -8.99 -2.92 -3.27
CA ASN A 103 -8.49 -3.49 -2.02
C ASN A 103 -7.15 -2.87 -1.56
N ARG A 104 -6.94 -1.59 -1.83
CA ARG A 104 -5.75 -0.87 -1.35
C ARG A 104 -5.79 -0.73 0.17
N THR A 105 -4.72 -1.14 0.81
CA THR A 105 -4.57 -1.09 2.26
C THR A 105 -3.31 -0.33 2.66
N PHE A 106 -3.40 0.37 3.77
CA PHE A 106 -2.25 1.00 4.42
C PHE A 106 -1.83 0.14 5.60
N ASP A 107 -0.71 -0.52 5.44
CA ASP A 107 -0.12 -1.28 6.54
C ASP A 107 0.75 -0.37 7.42
N TYR A 108 0.47 -0.37 8.73
CA TYR A 108 1.18 0.46 9.69
C TYR A 108 2.69 0.16 9.73
N ALA A 109 3.06 -1.10 9.66
CA ALA A 109 4.46 -1.52 9.70
C ALA A 109 5.23 -1.08 8.45
N THR A 110 4.55 -0.99 7.31
CA THR A 110 5.11 -0.50 6.05
C THR A 110 5.16 1.02 6.02
N CYS A 111 4.10 1.72 6.43
CA CYS A 111 4.04 3.18 6.48
C CYS A 111 5.08 3.78 7.44
N TYR A 112 5.31 3.13 8.58
CA TYR A 112 6.40 3.48 9.49
C TYR A 112 7.66 2.66 9.16
N GLY A 113 8.24 2.89 7.98
CA GLY A 113 9.42 2.16 7.50
C GLY A 113 10.61 2.17 8.45
N SER A 114 10.69 3.16 9.37
CA SER A 114 11.68 3.19 10.46
C SER A 114 11.56 2.02 11.46
N TRP A 115 10.41 1.36 11.49
CA TRP A 115 10.22 0.18 12.34
C TRP A 115 10.93 -1.06 11.78
N GLN A 116 11.21 -1.08 10.48
CA GLN A 116 11.94 -2.15 9.76
C GLN A 116 11.36 -3.57 9.94
N VAL A 117 10.10 -3.69 10.32
CA VAL A 117 9.45 -4.97 10.62
C VAL A 117 9.50 -5.90 9.40
N TYR A 118 9.16 -5.37 8.24
CA TYR A 118 9.18 -6.12 6.99
C TYR A 118 10.59 -6.61 6.61
N ASN A 119 11.60 -5.72 6.70
CA ASN A 119 12.98 -6.06 6.36
C ASN A 119 13.56 -7.08 7.34
N GLN A 120 13.21 -7.00 8.62
CA GLN A 120 13.63 -7.97 9.64
C GLN A 120 13.02 -9.33 9.34
N TYR A 121 11.74 -9.37 8.94
CA TYR A 121 11.06 -10.61 8.59
C TYR A 121 11.69 -11.27 7.36
N LEU A 122 11.85 -10.53 6.26
CA LEU A 122 12.47 -11.04 5.03
C LEU A 122 13.90 -11.53 5.25
N SER A 123 14.74 -10.75 5.93
CA SER A 123 16.11 -11.13 6.18
C SER A 123 16.23 -12.37 7.08
N SER A 124 15.24 -12.57 7.93
CA SER A 124 15.13 -13.76 8.77
C SER A 124 14.80 -15.01 7.95
N VAL A 125 13.79 -14.92 7.10
CA VAL A 125 13.40 -16.00 6.19
C VAL A 125 14.56 -16.43 5.29
N GLN A 126 15.29 -15.44 4.75
CA GLN A 126 16.42 -15.69 3.86
C GLN A 126 17.61 -16.36 4.55
N LYS A 127 17.89 -16.00 5.82
CA LYS A 127 19.08 -16.47 6.52
C LYS A 127 18.89 -17.79 7.25
N ASN A 128 17.72 -18.02 7.80
CA ASN A 128 17.52 -19.02 8.85
C ASN A 128 16.46 -20.08 8.53
N GLY A 129 15.75 -19.96 7.42
CA GLY A 129 14.66 -20.88 7.06
C GLY A 129 13.49 -20.86 8.06
N ALA A 130 12.58 -21.82 7.90
CA ALA A 130 11.30 -21.84 8.61
C ALA A 130 11.42 -22.10 10.12
N GLU A 131 12.46 -22.79 10.59
CA GLU A 131 12.58 -23.18 12.01
C GLU A 131 12.82 -22.00 12.96
N GLN A 132 13.48 -20.94 12.49
CA GLN A 132 13.72 -19.74 13.31
C GLN A 132 12.62 -18.68 13.16
N LEU A 133 11.71 -18.88 12.23
CA LEU A 133 10.64 -17.93 11.95
C LEU A 133 9.72 -17.74 13.18
N ALA A 134 9.39 -18.80 13.89
CA ALA A 134 8.51 -18.74 15.05
C ALA A 134 9.12 -17.91 16.19
N SER A 135 10.39 -18.14 16.53
CA SER A 135 11.07 -17.39 17.60
C SER A 135 11.30 -15.90 17.25
N MET A 136 11.44 -15.60 15.97
CA MET A 136 11.59 -14.22 15.50
C MET A 136 10.25 -13.50 15.36
N THR A 137 9.17 -14.20 15.05
CA THR A 137 7.84 -13.63 15.00
C THR A 137 7.45 -13.01 16.35
N GLU A 138 7.73 -13.70 17.46
CA GLU A 138 7.48 -13.18 18.81
C GLU A 138 8.27 -11.88 19.07
N LYS A 139 9.56 -11.86 18.78
CA LYS A 139 10.41 -10.66 18.96
C LYS A 139 10.01 -9.50 18.05
N ILE A 140 9.59 -9.79 16.83
CA ILE A 140 9.10 -8.78 15.89
C ILE A 140 7.75 -8.23 16.38
N GLN A 141 6.87 -9.09 16.87
CA GLN A 141 5.58 -8.69 17.43
C GLN A 141 5.76 -7.79 18.68
N ASP A 142 6.66 -8.11 19.57
CA ASP A 142 6.97 -7.30 20.75
C ASP A 142 7.45 -5.89 20.35
N LYS A 143 8.40 -5.82 19.40
CA LYS A 143 8.88 -4.55 18.87
C LYS A 143 7.79 -3.75 18.17
N PHE A 144 6.93 -4.43 17.42
CA PHE A 144 5.79 -3.78 16.78
C PHE A 144 4.84 -3.19 17.82
N ASN A 145 4.49 -3.95 18.84
CA ASN A 145 3.61 -3.51 19.92
C ASN A 145 4.20 -2.31 20.68
N GLU A 146 5.50 -2.34 20.99
CA GLU A 146 6.20 -1.20 21.62
C GLU A 146 6.11 0.07 20.76
N LYS A 147 6.40 -0.05 19.46
CA LYS A 147 6.36 1.09 18.53
C LYS A 147 4.94 1.60 18.31
N ALA A 148 3.96 0.72 18.21
CA ALA A 148 2.56 1.08 18.08
C ALA A 148 2.05 1.82 19.33
N ALA A 149 2.43 1.37 20.52
CA ALA A 149 2.08 2.04 21.77
C ALA A 149 2.70 3.45 21.85
N ALA A 150 3.99 3.61 21.51
CA ALA A 150 4.67 4.89 21.48
C ALA A 150 4.05 5.85 20.46
N ALA A 151 3.70 5.38 19.28
CA ALA A 151 3.02 6.19 18.27
C ALA A 151 1.62 6.63 18.73
N GLY A 152 0.86 5.75 19.38
CA GLY A 152 -0.45 6.07 19.95
C GLY A 152 -0.38 7.10 21.08
N GLU A 153 0.68 7.08 21.90
CA GLU A 153 0.93 8.08 22.92
C GLU A 153 1.28 9.44 22.31
N ALA A 154 2.18 9.44 21.31
CA ALA A 154 2.55 10.66 20.59
C ALA A 154 1.35 11.34 19.93
N LEU A 155 0.45 10.57 19.31
CA LEU A 155 -0.78 11.09 18.71
C LEU A 155 -1.72 11.71 19.74
N ARG A 156 -1.90 11.09 20.91
CA ARG A 156 -2.71 11.67 22.00
C ARG A 156 -2.15 12.98 22.52
N ASN A 157 -0.83 13.12 22.59
CA ASN A 157 -0.16 14.34 23.04
C ASN A 157 -0.27 15.52 22.06
N VAL A 158 -0.52 15.25 20.78
CA VAL A 158 -0.75 16.29 19.77
C VAL A 158 -2.20 16.81 19.78
N GLN A 159 -3.14 16.02 20.30
CA GLN A 159 -4.56 16.39 20.37
C GLN A 159 -4.91 17.23 21.62
N ASN A 160 -4.03 17.31 22.59
CA ASN A 160 -4.15 18.14 23.79
C ASN A 160 -3.31 19.42 23.65
#